data_d25ce4cab57125e8ef9dbcc048559aca
#
_entry.id   d25ce4cab57125e8ef9dbcc048559aca
#
_cell.length_a   1.000
_cell.length_b   1.000
_cell.length_c   1.000
_cell.angle_alpha   90.00
_cell.angle_beta   90.00
_cell.angle_gamma   90.00
#
_symmetry.space_group_name_H-M   'P 1'
#
loop_
_entity.id
_entity.type
_entity.pdbx_description
1 polymer ?
#
loop_
_entity_poly.entity_id
_entity_poly.type
_entity_poly.pdbx_seq_one_letter_code
_entity_poly.pdbx_strand_id
1 'polypeptide(L)'
;MAQFYRSKDYYHHNRHHLILGTGTSNYLGELGGGNKVANPAFLDVDFLGTRNAFQLAYQFNQSKNSGFRATVYYGRIMGSDEFAEQTERRYRNLSFTSNIFEFSALYEFFLLRANSKPSYLSSSWATVNKHWDLFMFTGIAGFRHNPKRNGTELQPLGTEGQGLPNGPEPYSLWQMSVPMGIGASLALNTSFSIEASVNYRITFTDYLNDASTYYYDRNELAQARGEDAVVYADPSSGENPGWTAQGAIRGNPETNDTYYSFMLSINYNLVSIYGRSTFKPRF
;
A
#
# COMPACT_ATOMS: atom_id res chain seq x y z
N MET A 1 14.58 -45.39 -20.82
CA MET A 1 13.58 -45.29 -19.75
C MET A 1 13.38 -43.82 -19.44
N ALA A 2 12.27 -43.24 -19.88
CA ALA A 2 11.96 -41.83 -19.58
C ALA A 2 11.46 -41.73 -18.12
N GLN A 3 12.27 -41.14 -17.25
CA GLN A 3 11.79 -40.78 -15.90
C GLN A 3 10.81 -39.65 -16.03
N PHE A 4 9.56 -39.95 -15.78
CA PHE A 4 8.49 -38.97 -15.64
C PHE A 4 8.79 -38.11 -14.43
N TYR A 5 9.22 -36.87 -14.64
CA TYR A 5 9.17 -35.84 -13.62
C TYR A 5 7.69 -35.63 -13.28
N ARG A 6 7.26 -36.15 -12.14
CA ARG A 6 5.94 -35.86 -11.61
C ARG A 6 5.83 -34.37 -11.34
N SER A 7 4.73 -33.75 -11.73
CA SER A 7 4.43 -32.34 -11.53
C SER A 7 4.53 -31.90 -10.05
N LYS A 8 4.50 -32.84 -9.11
CA LYS A 8 4.75 -32.61 -7.68
C LYS A 8 6.18 -32.19 -7.38
N ASP A 9 7.18 -32.71 -8.10
CA ASP A 9 8.60 -32.44 -7.80
C ASP A 9 9.01 -31.02 -8.22
N TYR A 10 8.40 -30.45 -9.27
CA TYR A 10 8.65 -29.08 -9.70
C TYR A 10 8.31 -28.08 -8.60
N TYR A 11 7.13 -28.22 -7.94
CA TYR A 11 6.71 -27.33 -6.86
C TYR A 11 7.55 -27.52 -5.58
N HIS A 12 8.08 -28.71 -5.33
CA HIS A 12 8.97 -28.94 -4.19
C HIS A 12 10.30 -28.21 -4.33
N HIS A 13 10.79 -27.98 -5.55
CA HIS A 13 12.04 -27.29 -5.80
C HIS A 13 11.90 -25.77 -5.95
N ASN A 14 10.69 -25.28 -6.27
CA ASN A 14 10.42 -23.87 -6.57
C ASN A 14 9.39 -23.29 -5.59
N ARG A 15 9.59 -23.52 -4.29
CA ARG A 15 8.64 -23.07 -3.26
C ARG A 15 8.94 -21.70 -2.71
N HIS A 16 10.19 -21.28 -2.75
CA HIS A 16 10.69 -20.13 -2.05
C HIS A 16 11.12 -19.06 -3.03
N HIS A 17 10.56 -17.87 -2.91
CA HIS A 17 10.89 -16.74 -3.76
C HIS A 17 11.24 -15.52 -2.91
N LEU A 18 12.23 -14.78 -3.37
CA LEU A 18 12.54 -13.46 -2.87
C LEU A 18 12.05 -12.45 -3.91
N ILE A 19 11.32 -11.44 -3.46
CA ILE A 19 10.66 -10.45 -4.33
C ILE A 19 11.18 -9.08 -3.96
N LEU A 20 11.69 -8.36 -4.94
CA LEU A 20 12.10 -6.96 -4.80
C LEU A 20 11.29 -6.14 -5.79
N GLY A 21 10.60 -5.12 -5.30
CA GLY A 21 9.71 -4.30 -6.12
C GLY A 21 9.86 -2.82 -5.86
N THR A 22 9.57 -2.06 -6.89
CA THR A 22 9.39 -0.62 -6.85
C THR A 22 8.08 -0.26 -7.53
N GLY A 23 7.54 0.89 -7.20
CA GLY A 23 6.26 1.29 -7.77
C GLY A 23 5.79 2.63 -7.27
N THR A 24 4.49 2.79 -7.25
CA THR A 24 3.83 4.02 -6.84
C THR A 24 2.82 3.77 -5.73
N SER A 25 2.63 4.78 -4.91
CA SER A 25 1.70 4.81 -3.79
C SER A 25 0.81 6.04 -3.90
N ASN A 26 -0.47 5.88 -3.61
CA ASN A 26 -1.47 6.93 -3.65
C ASN A 26 -2.40 6.83 -2.44
N TYR A 27 -2.85 7.97 -1.99
CA TYR A 27 -3.84 8.12 -0.94
C TYR A 27 -5.25 8.16 -1.53
N LEU A 28 -6.21 7.58 -0.83
CA LEU A 28 -7.64 7.68 -1.10
C LEU A 28 -8.36 8.06 0.20
N GLY A 29 -8.84 9.27 0.24
CA GLY A 29 -9.58 9.84 1.37
C GLY A 29 -10.03 11.25 1.06
N GLU A 30 -10.14 12.07 2.08
CA GLU A 30 -10.79 13.38 1.98
C GLU A 30 -9.94 14.48 1.37
N LEU A 31 -8.61 14.36 1.44
CA LEU A 31 -7.67 15.34 0.90
C LEU A 31 -7.16 14.90 -0.46
N GLY A 32 -7.36 15.75 -1.46
CA GLY A 32 -7.05 15.39 -2.84
C GLY A 32 -8.23 14.71 -3.55
N GLY A 33 -8.06 14.40 -4.82
CA GLY A 33 -9.11 13.78 -5.65
C GLY A 33 -10.11 14.78 -6.25
N GLY A 34 -10.69 14.35 -7.38
CA GLY A 34 -11.69 15.12 -8.12
C GLY A 34 -13.04 15.23 -7.40
N ASN A 35 -14.00 15.81 -8.07
CA ASN A 35 -15.34 16.25 -7.63
C ASN A 35 -16.27 15.21 -7.01
N LYS A 36 -15.85 13.98 -6.76
CA LYS A 36 -16.75 12.92 -6.31
C LYS A 36 -16.48 12.54 -4.88
N VAL A 37 -17.52 12.56 -4.05
CA VAL A 37 -17.65 11.76 -2.84
C VAL A 37 -16.96 10.42 -3.12
N ALA A 38 -15.96 10.05 -2.31
CA ALA A 38 -15.10 8.89 -2.45
C ALA A 38 -15.76 7.76 -3.26
N ASN A 39 -15.43 7.68 -4.55
CA ASN A 39 -15.87 6.56 -5.36
C ASN A 39 -14.98 5.38 -5.00
N PRO A 40 -15.50 4.24 -4.57
CA PRO A 40 -14.70 3.09 -4.17
C PRO A 40 -13.99 2.40 -5.35
N ALA A 41 -13.94 3.02 -6.51
CA ALA A 41 -13.35 2.45 -7.70
C ALA A 41 -11.99 3.11 -8.01
N PHE A 42 -11.04 2.30 -8.43
CA PHE A 42 -9.69 2.59 -8.93
C PHE A 42 -9.60 3.67 -10.04
N LEU A 43 -10.67 4.41 -10.31
CA LEU A 43 -10.79 5.38 -11.39
C LEU A 43 -10.44 6.82 -10.98
N ASP A 44 -10.23 7.07 -9.68
CA ASP A 44 -9.87 8.41 -9.18
C ASP A 44 -8.38 8.47 -8.87
N VAL A 45 -7.56 8.12 -9.86
CA VAL A 45 -6.11 8.16 -9.74
C VAL A 45 -5.66 9.62 -9.85
N ASP A 46 -5.41 10.24 -8.70
CA ASP A 46 -4.71 11.53 -8.67
C ASP A 46 -3.23 11.32 -9.01
N PHE A 47 -2.88 11.53 -10.28
CA PHE A 47 -1.48 11.44 -10.74
C PHE A 47 -0.57 12.44 -10.04
N LEU A 48 -1.10 13.57 -9.57
CA LEU A 48 -0.33 14.59 -8.85
C LEU A 48 0.02 14.13 -7.43
N GLY A 49 -0.83 13.30 -6.82
CA GLY A 49 -0.60 12.68 -5.51
C GLY A 49 0.32 11.47 -5.52
N THR A 50 0.72 10.98 -6.70
CA THR A 50 1.52 9.76 -6.85
C THR A 50 2.92 9.92 -6.29
N ARG A 51 3.34 9.00 -5.42
CA ARG A 51 4.67 8.96 -4.78
C ARG A 51 5.30 7.58 -4.91
N ASN A 52 6.63 7.53 -4.74
CA ASN A 52 7.39 6.29 -4.88
C ASN A 52 7.09 5.31 -3.74
N ALA A 53 7.11 4.04 -4.09
CA ALA A 53 6.98 2.92 -3.17
C ALA A 53 8.01 1.83 -3.47
N PHE A 54 8.40 1.10 -2.43
CA PHE A 54 9.34 -0.01 -2.48
C PHE A 54 8.81 -1.18 -1.66
N GLN A 55 9.10 -2.38 -2.10
CA GLN A 55 8.76 -3.59 -1.34
C GLN A 55 9.88 -4.62 -1.41
N LEU A 56 10.03 -5.33 -0.30
CA LEU A 56 10.80 -6.55 -0.19
C LEU A 56 9.86 -7.63 0.35
N ALA A 57 9.77 -8.77 -0.33
CA ALA A 57 8.91 -9.83 0.13
C ALA A 57 9.56 -11.21 0.00
N TYR A 58 9.12 -12.09 0.88
CA TYR A 58 9.42 -13.51 0.82
C TYR A 58 8.11 -14.27 0.60
N GLN A 59 8.08 -15.08 -0.45
CA GLN A 59 6.93 -15.89 -0.82
C GLN A 59 7.24 -17.38 -0.65
N PHE A 60 6.30 -18.08 -0.04
CA PHE A 60 6.30 -19.52 0.10
C PHE A 60 5.09 -20.14 -0.59
N ASN A 61 5.32 -20.87 -1.67
CA ASN A 61 4.28 -21.61 -2.38
C ASN A 61 3.94 -22.90 -1.62
N GLN A 62 2.80 -22.90 -0.92
CA GLN A 62 2.32 -24.05 -0.19
C GLN A 62 1.84 -25.15 -1.13
N SER A 63 1.12 -24.76 -2.17
CA SER A 63 0.56 -25.67 -3.17
C SER A 63 0.67 -25.09 -4.57
N LYS A 64 0.10 -25.80 -5.56
CA LYS A 64 0.00 -25.28 -6.93
C LYS A 64 -0.82 -24.00 -7.00
N ASN A 65 -1.85 -23.87 -6.17
CA ASN A 65 -2.84 -22.81 -6.28
C ASN A 65 -2.79 -21.82 -5.13
N SER A 66 -1.89 -22.01 -4.14
CA SER A 66 -1.83 -21.12 -2.99
C SER A 66 -0.43 -20.94 -2.44
N GLY A 67 -0.20 -19.79 -1.84
CA GLY A 67 1.05 -19.41 -1.19
C GLY A 67 0.84 -18.44 -0.03
N PHE A 68 1.89 -18.23 0.71
CA PHE A 68 2.00 -17.20 1.74
C PHE A 68 3.09 -16.22 1.33
N ARG A 69 2.84 -14.94 1.57
CA ARG A 69 3.82 -13.89 1.33
C ARG A 69 3.97 -13.02 2.58
N ALA A 70 5.20 -12.86 3.06
CA ALA A 70 5.56 -11.87 4.05
C ALA A 70 6.21 -10.68 3.34
N THR A 71 5.71 -9.47 3.59
CA THR A 71 6.16 -8.26 2.88
C THR A 71 6.57 -7.18 3.85
N VAL A 72 7.67 -6.51 3.56
CA VAL A 72 8.05 -5.20 4.09
C VAL A 72 7.83 -4.19 2.98
N TYR A 73 7.02 -3.20 3.26
CA TYR A 73 6.67 -2.16 2.30
C TYR A 73 7.02 -0.79 2.87
N TYR A 74 7.58 0.05 2.03
CA TYR A 74 7.79 1.47 2.29
C TYR A 74 7.19 2.27 1.15
N GLY A 75 6.32 3.23 1.47
CA GLY A 75 5.71 4.12 0.52
C GLY A 75 5.53 5.50 1.10
N ARG A 76 5.31 6.48 0.24
CA ARG A 76 4.93 7.83 0.63
C ARG A 76 3.55 8.11 0.04
N ILE A 77 2.65 8.65 0.84
CA ILE A 77 1.35 9.14 0.41
C ILE A 77 1.27 10.63 0.62
N MET A 78 0.44 11.31 -0.16
CA MET A 78 0.12 12.71 0.01
C MET A 78 -1.30 13.03 -0.44
N GLY A 79 -1.84 14.11 0.10
CA GLY A 79 -3.07 14.73 -0.34
C GLY A 79 -2.99 16.24 -0.17
N SER A 80 -3.69 16.98 -1.01
CA SER A 80 -3.76 18.45 -0.95
C SER A 80 -5.12 18.94 -1.44
N ASP A 81 -5.71 19.86 -0.70
CA ASP A 81 -6.94 20.55 -1.09
C ASP A 81 -6.71 21.57 -2.21
N GLU A 82 -5.47 21.92 -2.52
CA GLU A 82 -5.12 22.85 -3.60
C GLU A 82 -5.71 22.41 -4.95
N PHE A 83 -5.77 21.09 -5.16
CA PHE A 83 -6.29 20.49 -6.40
C PHE A 83 -7.78 20.15 -6.34
N ALA A 84 -8.44 20.41 -5.21
CA ALA A 84 -9.88 20.15 -5.06
C ALA A 84 -10.68 21.11 -5.93
N GLU A 85 -11.72 20.61 -6.60
CA GLU A 85 -12.63 21.46 -7.39
C GLU A 85 -13.65 22.18 -6.51
N GLN A 86 -13.92 21.66 -5.31
CA GLN A 86 -14.86 22.26 -4.35
C GLN A 86 -14.25 23.48 -3.69
N THR A 87 -14.99 24.60 -3.71
CA THR A 87 -14.51 25.89 -3.19
C THR A 87 -14.20 25.84 -1.71
N GLU A 88 -15.01 25.14 -0.91
CA GLU A 88 -14.82 25.00 0.54
C GLU A 88 -13.54 24.23 0.86
N ARG A 89 -13.23 23.16 0.13
CA ARG A 89 -12.02 22.38 0.31
C ARG A 89 -10.77 23.17 -0.10
N ARG A 90 -10.83 23.86 -1.25
CA ARG A 90 -9.73 24.74 -1.68
C ARG A 90 -9.48 25.85 -0.66
N TYR A 91 -10.53 26.40 -0.06
CA TYR A 91 -10.42 27.41 0.99
C TYR A 91 -9.79 26.83 2.25
N ARG A 92 -10.18 25.62 2.67
CA ARG A 92 -9.60 24.89 3.81
C ARG A 92 -8.09 24.72 3.68
N ASN A 93 -7.59 24.49 2.46
CA ASN A 93 -6.18 24.46 2.07
C ASN A 93 -5.33 23.49 2.90
N LEU A 94 -5.90 22.37 3.32
CA LEU A 94 -5.17 21.31 4.01
C LEU A 94 -4.26 20.57 3.03
N SER A 95 -3.11 20.17 3.51
CA SER A 95 -2.20 19.31 2.76
C SER A 95 -1.34 18.48 3.70
N PHE A 96 -1.02 17.27 3.29
CA PHE A 96 -0.16 16.41 4.07
C PHE A 96 0.73 15.55 3.17
N THR A 97 1.79 15.05 3.79
CA THR A 97 2.63 13.98 3.24
C THR A 97 2.92 13.02 4.38
N SER A 98 2.72 11.73 4.16
CA SER A 98 3.02 10.71 5.17
C SER A 98 3.87 9.58 4.58
N ASN A 99 4.91 9.19 5.30
CA ASN A 99 5.67 7.98 5.00
C ASN A 99 4.99 6.80 5.68
N ILE A 100 4.72 5.76 4.90
CA ILE A 100 4.16 4.49 5.36
C ILE A 100 5.27 3.46 5.44
N PHE A 101 5.40 2.81 6.58
CA PHE A 101 6.24 1.63 6.77
C PHE A 101 5.35 0.48 7.23
N GLU A 102 5.22 -0.56 6.41
CA GLU A 102 4.24 -1.64 6.59
C GLU A 102 4.93 -2.99 6.63
N PHE A 103 4.46 -3.85 7.55
CA PHE A 103 4.72 -5.28 7.56
C PHE A 103 3.40 -6.01 7.31
N SER A 104 3.38 -6.90 6.33
CA SER A 104 2.18 -7.67 6.01
C SER A 104 2.44 -9.16 5.88
N ALA A 105 1.44 -9.94 6.25
CA ALA A 105 1.35 -11.37 6.00
C ALA A 105 0.14 -11.63 5.09
N LEU A 106 0.41 -12.11 3.90
CA LEU A 106 -0.56 -12.28 2.83
C LEU A 106 -0.76 -13.77 2.51
N TYR A 107 -1.98 -14.13 2.22
CA TYR A 107 -2.33 -15.38 1.58
C TYR A 107 -2.62 -15.12 0.10
N GLU A 108 -1.98 -15.88 -0.77
CA GLU A 108 -2.11 -15.77 -2.21
C GLU A 108 -2.86 -16.95 -2.78
N PHE A 109 -3.75 -16.64 -3.70
CA PHE A 109 -4.48 -17.63 -4.46
C PHE A 109 -4.21 -17.42 -5.96
N PHE A 110 -3.65 -18.44 -6.61
CA PHE A 110 -3.35 -18.43 -8.03
C PHE A 110 -4.56 -18.85 -8.84
N LEU A 111 -5.17 -17.90 -9.55
CA LEU A 111 -6.31 -18.10 -10.45
C LEU A 111 -5.88 -18.86 -11.71
N LEU A 112 -4.76 -18.42 -12.27
CA LEU A 112 -4.11 -19.05 -13.42
C LEU A 112 -2.65 -19.28 -13.06
N ARG A 113 -2.17 -20.49 -13.25
CA ARG A 113 -0.77 -20.82 -13.11
C ARG A 113 -0.32 -21.61 -14.30
N ALA A 114 0.71 -21.12 -14.95
CA ALA A 114 1.30 -21.77 -16.10
C ALA A 114 1.76 -23.17 -15.71
N ASN A 115 1.30 -24.16 -16.48
CA ASN A 115 1.80 -25.52 -16.35
C ASN A 115 3.19 -25.56 -17.02
N SER A 116 4.23 -25.40 -16.23
CA SER A 116 5.59 -25.69 -16.69
C SER A 116 5.74 -27.19 -16.93
N LYS A 117 5.33 -27.64 -18.10
CA LYS A 117 5.74 -28.96 -18.58
C LYS A 117 7.17 -28.80 -19.07
N PRO A 118 8.16 -29.55 -18.54
CA PRO A 118 9.48 -29.54 -19.12
C PRO A 118 9.37 -30.01 -20.58
N SER A 119 9.67 -29.11 -21.51
CA SER A 119 9.73 -29.46 -22.93
C SER A 119 11.07 -30.14 -23.19
N TYR A 120 11.08 -31.44 -23.29
CA TYR A 120 12.28 -32.21 -23.65
C TYR A 120 12.69 -32.05 -25.14
N LEU A 121 11.96 -31.26 -25.91
CA LEU A 121 12.06 -31.22 -27.36
C LEU A 121 12.59 -29.91 -27.94
N SER A 122 13.02 -28.97 -27.14
CA SER A 122 13.54 -27.72 -27.70
C SER A 122 14.94 -27.40 -27.21
N SER A 123 15.92 -27.73 -28.03
CA SER A 123 17.30 -27.25 -27.95
C SER A 123 17.47 -25.84 -28.51
N SER A 124 16.38 -25.13 -28.84
CA SER A 124 16.44 -23.79 -29.38
C SER A 124 16.04 -22.78 -28.32
N TRP A 125 16.83 -21.74 -28.16
CA TRP A 125 16.61 -20.55 -27.34
C TRP A 125 15.28 -19.82 -27.62
N ALA A 126 14.52 -20.24 -28.61
CA ALA A 126 13.36 -19.56 -29.16
C ALA A 126 12.01 -19.98 -28.55
N THR A 127 11.94 -21.01 -27.72
CA THR A 127 10.69 -21.46 -27.11
C THR A 127 10.71 -21.33 -25.58
N VAL A 128 10.94 -20.12 -25.08
CA VAL A 128 10.43 -19.77 -23.77
C VAL A 128 8.92 -19.69 -23.93
N ASN A 129 8.21 -20.76 -23.62
CA ASN A 129 6.79 -20.69 -23.42
C ASN A 129 6.57 -19.67 -22.30
N LYS A 130 6.11 -18.47 -22.66
CA LYS A 130 5.84 -17.40 -21.73
C LYS A 130 4.78 -17.90 -20.75
N HIS A 131 5.19 -18.17 -19.53
CA HIS A 131 4.31 -18.68 -18.48
C HIS A 131 3.81 -17.48 -17.67
N TRP A 132 2.52 -17.24 -17.77
CA TRP A 132 1.83 -16.21 -16.99
C TRP A 132 1.15 -16.86 -15.80
N ASP A 133 1.38 -16.29 -14.64
CA ASP A 133 0.58 -16.55 -13.44
C ASP A 133 -0.31 -15.34 -13.19
N LEU A 134 -1.56 -15.58 -12.84
CA LEU A 134 -2.49 -14.59 -12.34
C LEU A 134 -2.91 -14.98 -10.94
N PHE A 135 -2.81 -14.07 -10.00
CA PHE A 135 -3.11 -14.33 -8.59
C PHE A 135 -3.85 -13.17 -7.94
N MET A 136 -4.57 -13.50 -6.90
CA MET A 136 -5.15 -12.56 -5.96
C MET A 136 -4.58 -12.84 -4.57
N PHE A 137 -4.60 -11.82 -3.73
CA PHE A 137 -4.11 -11.96 -2.37
C PHE A 137 -4.91 -11.10 -1.40
N THR A 138 -4.91 -11.53 -0.14
CA THR A 138 -5.41 -10.77 1.00
C THR A 138 -4.66 -11.19 2.25
N GLY A 139 -4.75 -10.39 3.32
CA GLY A 139 -4.07 -10.70 4.56
C GLY A 139 -4.25 -9.66 5.64
N ILE A 140 -3.30 -9.59 6.53
CA ILE A 140 -3.23 -8.62 7.61
C ILE A 140 -1.92 -7.86 7.55
N ALA A 141 -1.96 -6.60 7.92
CA ALA A 141 -0.77 -5.76 8.01
C ALA A 141 -0.83 -4.85 9.24
N GLY A 142 0.36 -4.62 9.81
CA GLY A 142 0.60 -3.52 10.72
C GLY A 142 1.44 -2.47 10.02
N PHE A 143 1.09 -1.21 10.15
CA PHE A 143 1.84 -0.14 9.53
C PHE A 143 2.03 1.05 10.46
N ARG A 144 3.09 1.80 10.22
CA ARG A 144 3.36 3.08 10.83
C ARG A 144 3.22 4.17 9.79
N HIS A 145 2.46 5.20 10.12
CA HIS A 145 2.34 6.43 9.33
C HIS A 145 2.81 7.62 10.16
N ASN A 146 3.08 8.75 9.50
CA ASN A 146 3.42 10.00 10.19
C ASN A 146 3.07 11.18 9.28
N PRO A 147 1.87 11.74 9.40
CA PRO A 147 1.44 12.87 8.61
C PRO A 147 2.25 14.13 8.95
N LYS A 148 2.77 14.77 7.92
CA LYS A 148 3.58 15.99 8.00
C LYS A 148 3.09 17.02 7.00
N ARG A 149 3.20 18.27 7.36
CA ARG A 149 3.04 19.41 6.44
C ARG A 149 4.28 20.28 6.49
N ASN A 150 4.86 20.59 5.34
CA ASN A 150 6.11 21.36 5.22
C ASN A 150 7.25 20.84 6.12
N GLY A 151 7.30 19.52 6.36
CA GLY A 151 8.30 18.88 7.21
C GLY A 151 7.92 18.79 8.70
N THR A 152 6.93 19.53 9.17
CA THR A 152 6.44 19.51 10.55
C THR A 152 5.49 18.34 10.76
N GLU A 153 5.68 17.59 11.84
CA GLU A 153 4.81 16.48 12.24
C GLU A 153 3.49 17.03 12.79
N LEU A 154 2.36 16.54 12.27
CA LEU A 154 1.05 17.07 12.63
C LEU A 154 0.50 16.43 13.92
N GLN A 155 0.74 15.13 14.12
CA GLN A 155 0.21 14.40 15.28
C GLN A 155 0.56 15.06 16.64
N PRO A 156 1.81 15.53 16.90
CA PRO A 156 2.14 16.17 18.18
C PRO A 156 1.46 17.53 18.40
N LEU A 157 1.06 18.20 17.30
CA LEU A 157 0.38 19.49 17.36
C LEU A 157 -1.06 19.36 17.84
N GLY A 158 -1.69 18.19 17.64
CA GLY A 158 -3.07 17.97 18.03
C GLY A 158 -4.02 18.96 17.36
N THR A 159 -3.96 19.06 16.04
CA THR A 159 -4.63 20.09 15.20
C THR A 159 -6.15 20.15 15.35
N GLU A 160 -6.78 19.09 15.84
CA GLU A 160 -8.21 19.00 16.17
C GLU A 160 -8.46 19.01 17.67
N GLY A 161 -7.48 19.46 18.48
CA GLY A 161 -7.57 19.46 19.94
C GLY A 161 -7.44 18.06 20.55
N GLN A 162 -6.73 17.14 19.88
CA GLN A 162 -6.55 15.77 20.38
C GLN A 162 -5.92 15.78 21.78
N GLY A 163 -6.64 15.14 22.72
CA GLY A 163 -6.26 15.07 24.12
C GLY A 163 -6.56 16.32 24.93
N LEU A 164 -7.24 17.32 24.36
CA LEU A 164 -7.75 18.50 25.08
C LEU A 164 -9.21 18.31 25.51
N PRO A 165 -9.73 19.11 26.45
CA PRO A 165 -11.14 19.06 26.85
C PRO A 165 -12.06 19.21 25.62
N ASN A 166 -13.07 18.36 25.48
CA ASN A 166 -13.99 18.34 24.34
C ASN A 166 -13.35 18.04 22.97
N GLY A 167 -12.06 17.73 22.91
CA GLY A 167 -11.39 17.22 21.70
C GLY A 167 -11.39 15.71 21.61
N PRO A 168 -11.05 15.15 20.45
CA PRO A 168 -10.94 13.70 20.26
C PRO A 168 -9.73 13.13 21.01
N GLU A 169 -9.71 11.80 21.16
CA GLU A 169 -8.54 11.11 21.69
C GLU A 169 -7.34 11.20 20.72
N PRO A 170 -6.11 11.25 21.23
CA PRO A 170 -4.92 11.22 20.41
C PRO A 170 -4.84 9.92 19.60
N TYR A 171 -4.65 10.03 18.30
CA TYR A 171 -4.51 8.85 17.45
C TYR A 171 -3.11 8.24 17.51
N SER A 172 -3.03 6.93 17.31
CA SER A 172 -1.77 6.20 17.24
C SER A 172 -1.17 6.29 15.84
N LEU A 173 0.15 6.46 15.74
CA LEU A 173 0.89 6.37 14.49
C LEU A 173 1.06 4.91 13.99
N TRP A 174 0.85 3.92 14.87
CA TRP A 174 0.81 2.51 14.52
C TRP A 174 -0.64 2.06 14.33
N GLN A 175 -0.93 1.51 13.18
CA GLN A 175 -2.27 1.11 12.77
C GLN A 175 -2.25 -0.27 12.11
N MET A 176 -3.42 -0.84 11.97
CA MET A 176 -3.63 -2.09 11.23
C MET A 176 -4.37 -1.83 9.93
N SER A 177 -4.17 -2.73 8.97
CA SER A 177 -4.92 -2.73 7.70
C SER A 177 -5.16 -4.15 7.20
N VAL A 178 -6.10 -4.27 6.27
CA VAL A 178 -6.34 -5.47 5.48
C VAL A 178 -5.88 -5.19 4.05
N PRO A 179 -4.67 -5.62 3.69
CA PRO A 179 -4.22 -5.57 2.31
C PRO A 179 -4.97 -6.58 1.46
N MET A 180 -5.33 -6.17 0.25
CA MET A 180 -5.88 -7.04 -0.78
C MET A 180 -5.43 -6.58 -2.15
N GLY A 181 -5.42 -7.48 -3.12
CA GLY A 181 -5.01 -7.08 -4.46
C GLY A 181 -4.98 -8.23 -5.45
N ILE A 182 -4.55 -7.85 -6.64
CA ILE A 182 -4.34 -8.76 -7.76
C ILE A 182 -2.97 -8.53 -8.36
N GLY A 183 -2.39 -9.58 -8.92
CA GLY A 183 -1.11 -9.48 -9.61
C GLY A 183 -1.00 -10.49 -10.72
N ALA A 184 -0.12 -10.17 -11.65
CA ALA A 184 0.29 -11.06 -12.71
C ALA A 184 1.80 -11.18 -12.73
N SER A 185 2.32 -12.38 -12.94
CA SER A 185 3.74 -12.59 -13.10
C SER A 185 4.06 -13.29 -14.42
N LEU A 186 5.21 -12.96 -14.98
CA LEU A 186 5.74 -13.51 -16.20
C LEU A 186 7.12 -14.14 -15.92
N ALA A 187 7.24 -15.44 -16.08
CA ALA A 187 8.52 -16.11 -15.98
C ALA A 187 9.44 -15.70 -17.14
N LEU A 188 10.61 -15.18 -16.82
CA LEU A 188 11.68 -14.86 -17.77
C LEU A 188 12.56 -16.07 -18.03
N ASN A 189 12.88 -16.79 -16.96
CA ASN A 189 13.65 -18.02 -16.96
C ASN A 189 13.33 -18.85 -15.70
N THR A 190 14.10 -19.90 -15.44
CA THR A 190 13.89 -20.79 -14.28
C THR A 190 14.13 -20.11 -12.93
N SER A 191 14.88 -19.01 -12.91
CA SER A 191 15.29 -18.32 -11.66
C SER A 191 14.60 -16.97 -11.47
N PHE A 192 14.16 -16.32 -12.53
CA PHE A 192 13.62 -14.96 -12.46
C PHE A 192 12.25 -14.85 -13.14
N SER A 193 11.36 -14.11 -12.51
CA SER A 193 10.12 -13.62 -13.10
C SER A 193 9.92 -12.14 -12.81
N ILE A 194 9.14 -11.47 -13.66
CA ILE A 194 8.66 -10.11 -13.45
C ILE A 194 7.22 -10.21 -12.97
N GLU A 195 6.86 -9.40 -11.98
CA GLU A 195 5.53 -9.32 -11.42
C GLU A 195 5.02 -7.87 -11.46
N ALA A 196 3.78 -7.70 -11.85
CA ALA A 196 3.03 -6.46 -11.71
C ALA A 196 1.84 -6.71 -10.79
N SER A 197 1.62 -5.85 -9.79
CA SER A 197 0.51 -6.00 -8.85
C SER A 197 -0.12 -4.66 -8.48
N VAL A 198 -1.41 -4.71 -8.19
CA VAL A 198 -2.20 -3.63 -7.60
C VAL A 198 -2.58 -4.06 -6.20
N ASN A 199 -2.23 -3.22 -5.24
CA ASN A 199 -2.44 -3.48 -3.83
C ASN A 199 -3.32 -2.39 -3.24
N TYR A 200 -4.42 -2.75 -2.61
CA TYR A 200 -5.34 -1.86 -1.93
C TYR A 200 -5.34 -2.19 -0.43
N ARG A 201 -5.30 -1.18 0.46
CA ARG A 201 -5.28 -1.36 1.91
C ARG A 201 -6.50 -0.69 2.52
N ILE A 202 -7.36 -1.50 3.10
CA ILE A 202 -8.43 -1.01 3.96
C ILE A 202 -7.82 -0.78 5.34
N THR A 203 -7.77 0.46 5.78
CA THR A 203 -7.27 0.79 7.11
C THR A 203 -8.40 0.94 8.13
N PHE A 204 -8.05 0.97 9.41
CA PHE A 204 -9.00 1.18 10.50
C PHE A 204 -8.79 2.55 11.16
N THR A 205 -8.25 3.50 10.41
CA THR A 205 -8.02 4.86 10.87
C THR A 205 -8.46 5.88 9.83
N ASP A 206 -8.90 7.03 10.30
CA ASP A 206 -9.26 8.21 9.52
C ASP A 206 -8.21 9.33 9.70
N TYR A 207 -7.05 9.02 10.27
CA TYR A 207 -6.01 9.99 10.58
C TYR A 207 -4.73 9.80 9.74
N LEU A 208 -4.81 9.18 8.56
CA LEU A 208 -3.64 9.11 7.66
C LEU A 208 -3.18 10.51 7.22
N ASN A 209 -4.12 11.45 7.18
CA ASN A 209 -3.98 12.82 6.73
C ASN A 209 -4.03 13.86 7.86
N ASP A 210 -4.20 13.43 9.16
CA ASP A 210 -4.39 14.29 10.33
C ASP A 210 -5.71 15.07 10.34
N ALA A 211 -6.69 14.70 9.52
CA ALA A 211 -8.01 15.35 9.49
C ALA A 211 -9.12 14.29 9.56
N SER A 212 -9.95 14.34 10.59
CA SER A 212 -11.02 13.37 10.83
C SER A 212 -12.32 14.01 11.33
N THR A 213 -12.24 15.04 12.17
CA THR A 213 -13.40 15.52 12.91
C THR A 213 -13.73 16.99 12.61
N TYR A 214 -13.72 17.83 13.63
CA TYR A 214 -14.13 19.22 13.57
C TYR A 214 -12.98 20.15 13.94
N TYR A 215 -13.08 21.42 13.52
CA TYR A 215 -12.19 22.47 13.98
C TYR A 215 -12.36 22.70 15.47
N TYR A 216 -11.24 22.67 16.20
CA TYR A 216 -11.19 22.97 17.62
C TYR A 216 -11.13 24.52 17.89
N ASP A 217 -11.38 24.96 19.13
CA ASP A 217 -11.24 26.38 19.48
C ASP A 217 -9.79 26.84 19.31
N ARG A 218 -9.61 27.94 18.55
CA ARG A 218 -8.26 28.45 18.19
C ARG A 218 -7.52 28.98 19.43
N ASN A 219 -8.20 29.64 20.36
CA ASN A 219 -7.57 30.24 21.53
C ASN A 219 -7.16 29.16 22.53
N GLU A 220 -8.01 28.14 22.73
CA GLU A 220 -7.69 27.01 23.59
C GLU A 220 -6.55 26.20 23.00
N LEU A 221 -6.53 25.99 21.68
CA LEU A 221 -5.45 25.29 20.97
C LEU A 221 -4.14 26.07 21.10
N ALA A 222 -4.15 27.39 20.88
CA ALA A 222 -2.97 28.25 21.03
C ALA A 222 -2.40 28.18 22.43
N GLN A 223 -3.27 28.26 23.45
CA GLN A 223 -2.84 28.21 24.86
C GLN A 223 -2.24 26.82 25.22
N ALA A 224 -2.79 25.75 24.70
CA ALA A 224 -2.38 24.40 25.05
C ALA A 224 -1.16 23.89 24.23
N ARG A 225 -1.05 24.25 22.93
CA ARG A 225 -0.10 23.70 21.97
C ARG A 225 0.75 24.76 21.25
N GLY A 226 0.45 26.04 21.42
CA GLY A 226 1.14 27.16 20.78
C GLY A 226 0.54 27.58 19.44
N GLU A 227 1.00 28.72 18.93
CA GLU A 227 0.51 29.31 17.69
C GLU A 227 0.74 28.42 16.44
N ASP A 228 1.81 27.64 16.42
CA ASP A 228 2.09 26.73 15.33
C ASP A 228 0.95 25.72 15.14
N ALA A 229 0.39 25.18 16.24
CA ALA A 229 -0.73 24.25 16.17
C ALA A 229 -1.95 24.88 15.49
N VAL A 230 -2.22 26.15 15.75
CA VAL A 230 -3.34 26.89 15.12
C VAL A 230 -3.11 27.08 13.62
N VAL A 231 -1.89 27.45 13.21
CA VAL A 231 -1.54 27.65 11.81
C VAL A 231 -1.66 26.33 11.01
N TYR A 232 -1.28 25.21 11.61
CA TYR A 232 -1.41 23.89 10.96
C TYR A 232 -2.82 23.33 11.03
N ALA A 233 -3.61 23.68 12.07
CA ALA A 233 -5.01 23.29 12.18
C ALA A 233 -5.88 23.96 11.11
N ASP A 234 -5.67 25.27 10.89
CA ASP A 234 -6.43 26.08 9.93
C ASP A 234 -5.48 26.93 9.06
N PRO A 235 -4.99 26.37 7.95
CA PRO A 235 -4.15 27.09 7.00
C PRO A 235 -4.92 27.88 5.94
N SER A 236 -6.21 28.15 6.17
CA SER A 236 -7.05 28.92 5.26
C SER A 236 -6.61 30.39 5.15
N SER A 237 -7.10 31.10 4.12
CA SER A 237 -6.81 32.53 3.92
C SER A 237 -7.47 33.46 4.95
N GLY A 238 -8.45 32.95 5.73
CA GLY A 238 -9.22 33.77 6.69
C GLY A 238 -10.33 34.61 6.08
N GLU A 239 -10.56 34.55 4.76
CA GLU A 239 -11.61 35.34 4.08
C GLU A 239 -13.05 34.92 4.47
N ASN A 240 -13.22 33.63 4.77
CA ASN A 240 -14.52 33.05 5.16
C ASN A 240 -14.38 32.32 6.52
N PRO A 241 -14.24 33.04 7.63
CA PRO A 241 -13.94 32.46 8.92
C PRO A 241 -15.02 31.50 9.45
N GLY A 242 -16.25 31.57 8.92
CA GLY A 242 -17.32 30.64 9.27
C GLY A 242 -17.10 29.23 8.78
N TRP A 243 -16.33 29.03 7.72
CA TRP A 243 -16.06 27.68 7.16
C TRP A 243 -15.04 26.88 7.97
N THR A 244 -14.19 27.57 8.73
CA THR A 244 -13.17 26.97 9.60
C THR A 244 -13.38 27.38 11.07
N ALA A 245 -14.61 27.80 11.42
CA ALA A 245 -14.97 28.13 12.81
C ALA A 245 -14.99 26.86 13.67
N GLN A 246 -14.87 27.04 14.98
CA GLN A 246 -15.03 25.96 15.95
C GLN A 246 -16.32 25.16 15.67
N GLY A 247 -16.21 23.85 15.61
CA GLY A 247 -17.31 22.93 15.31
C GLY A 247 -17.66 22.79 13.82
N ALA A 248 -17.02 23.54 12.91
CA ALA A 248 -17.11 23.26 11.49
C ALA A 248 -16.40 21.94 11.15
N ILE A 249 -16.87 21.24 10.12
CA ILE A 249 -16.28 19.96 9.68
C ILE A 249 -14.88 20.21 9.12
N ARG A 250 -13.87 19.54 9.69
CA ARG A 250 -12.49 19.52 9.20
C ARG A 250 -12.19 18.26 8.43
N GLY A 251 -12.71 17.12 8.84
CA GLY A 251 -12.63 15.82 8.22
C GLY A 251 -14.00 15.12 8.21
N ASN A 252 -14.08 13.89 7.74
CA ASN A 252 -15.31 13.08 7.73
C ASN A 252 -15.12 11.82 8.58
N PRO A 253 -15.51 11.81 9.84
CA PRO A 253 -15.27 10.69 10.76
C PRO A 253 -16.01 9.39 10.39
N GLU A 254 -16.90 9.44 9.39
CA GLU A 254 -17.69 8.28 8.97
C GLU A 254 -16.94 7.34 8.02
N THR A 255 -15.83 7.80 7.43
CA THR A 255 -15.09 7.04 6.43
C THR A 255 -13.63 6.92 6.78
N ASN A 256 -13.14 5.68 6.94
CA ASN A 256 -11.71 5.45 7.13
C ASN A 256 -10.91 5.76 5.86
N ASP A 257 -9.74 6.31 6.07
CA ASP A 257 -8.76 6.53 5.02
C ASP A 257 -8.24 5.22 4.44
N THR A 258 -7.88 5.23 3.18
CA THR A 258 -7.31 4.08 2.48
C THR A 258 -6.12 4.50 1.63
N TYR A 259 -5.31 3.55 1.22
CA TYR A 259 -4.25 3.81 0.25
C TYR A 259 -4.03 2.61 -0.65
N TYR A 260 -3.52 2.88 -1.84
CA TYR A 260 -3.21 1.82 -2.80
C TYR A 260 -1.83 2.01 -3.41
N SER A 261 -1.31 0.95 -4.01
CA SER A 261 -0.04 1.00 -4.72
C SER A 261 -0.06 0.13 -5.96
N PHE A 262 0.66 0.59 -6.98
CA PHE A 262 1.02 -0.20 -8.14
C PHE A 262 2.48 -0.60 -8.00
N MET A 263 2.78 -1.89 -8.06
CA MET A 263 4.13 -2.41 -7.87
C MET A 263 4.59 -3.18 -9.10
N LEU A 264 5.84 -2.93 -9.50
CA LEU A 264 6.57 -3.73 -10.46
C LEU A 264 7.73 -4.39 -9.73
N SER A 265 7.84 -5.70 -9.80
CA SER A 265 8.78 -6.47 -8.98
C SER A 265 9.55 -7.50 -9.81
N ILE A 266 10.73 -7.81 -9.34
CA ILE A 266 11.52 -8.94 -9.81
C ILE A 266 11.46 -10.00 -8.72
N ASN A 267 11.06 -11.21 -9.11
CA ASN A 267 11.00 -12.37 -8.23
C ASN A 267 12.17 -13.27 -8.54
N TYR A 268 12.95 -13.60 -7.54
CA TYR A 268 14.04 -14.56 -7.61
C TYR A 268 13.65 -15.86 -6.93
N ASN A 269 13.71 -16.94 -7.68
CA ASN A 269 13.43 -18.28 -7.18
C ASN A 269 14.63 -18.84 -6.41
N LEU A 270 14.47 -19.02 -5.11
CA LEU A 270 15.45 -19.66 -4.25
C LEU A 270 15.41 -21.17 -4.47
N VAL A 271 16.04 -21.63 -5.53
CA VAL A 271 16.17 -23.08 -5.80
C VAL A 271 16.88 -23.71 -4.61
N SER A 272 16.20 -24.65 -3.95
CA SER A 272 16.83 -25.38 -2.85
C SER A 272 18.10 -26.08 -3.34
N ILE A 273 19.24 -25.71 -2.77
CA ILE A 273 20.55 -26.33 -3.05
C ILE A 273 20.50 -27.83 -2.74
N TYR A 274 19.60 -28.27 -1.88
CA TYR A 274 19.32 -29.68 -1.57
C TYR A 274 18.62 -30.45 -2.71
N GLY A 275 18.13 -29.76 -3.75
CA GLY A 275 17.47 -30.40 -4.92
C GLY A 275 18.41 -30.77 -6.06
N ARG A 276 19.67 -30.45 -5.99
CA ARG A 276 20.67 -31.11 -6.87
C ARG A 276 20.89 -32.52 -6.38
N SER A 277 19.96 -33.41 -6.65
CA SER A 277 20.22 -34.84 -6.66
C SER A 277 21.43 -35.05 -7.57
N THR A 278 22.57 -35.30 -6.98
CA THR A 278 23.69 -35.89 -7.69
C THR A 278 23.21 -37.27 -8.14
N PHE A 279 22.60 -37.32 -9.30
CA PHE A 279 22.35 -38.57 -9.99
C PHE A 279 23.72 -39.17 -10.28
N LYS A 280 24.17 -40.10 -9.43
CA LYS A 280 25.20 -41.04 -9.83
C LYS A 280 24.50 -42.07 -10.72
N PRO A 281 24.80 -42.12 -12.02
CA PRO A 281 24.33 -43.23 -12.84
C PRO A 281 24.88 -44.50 -12.21
N ARG A 282 24.02 -45.39 -11.77
CA ARG A 282 24.39 -46.77 -11.49
C ARG A 282 24.41 -47.46 -12.87
N PHE A 283 25.62 -47.74 -13.30
CA PHE A 283 25.86 -48.68 -14.37
C PHE A 283 25.64 -50.12 -13.86
#